data_efc795751d563bc61ee0975dd8f424d7
#
_entry.id   efc795751d563bc61ee0975dd8f424d7
#
_cell.length_a   1.000
_cell.length_b   1.000
_cell.length_c   1.000
_cell.angle_alpha   90.00
_cell.angle_beta   90.00
_cell.angle_gamma   90.00
#
_symmetry.space_group_name_H-M   'P 1'
#
loop_
_entity.id
_entity.type
_entity.pdbx_description
1 polymer ?
#
loop_
_entity_poly.entity_id
_entity_poly.type
_entity_poly.pdbx_seq_one_letter_code
_entity_poly.pdbx_strand_id
1 'polypeptide(L)'
;LFSFLLLKEKLKPAQAVAILIAFGGSLFIIKPTFTNMELVPSLIGLCGGICAGIAYAMVRLLGQRGQKGASVVLFFSGFSCVVTLPYLIWDFHPMTMLQVLTLLGAGLAAAGGQFSITAAYYHAPAKEISIYDYSQIIFSAVLGFVLFQQIPDRYSVLGYVIICAMALW
;
A
#
# COMPACT_ATOMS: atom_id res chain seq x y z
N LEU A 1 -7.96 7.11 8.99
CA LEU A 1 -7.90 8.55 9.28
C LEU A 1 -8.53 9.36 8.14
N PHE A 2 -8.12 9.17 6.87
CA PHE A 2 -8.67 9.90 5.72
C PHE A 2 -10.15 9.60 5.45
N SER A 3 -10.62 8.38 5.71
CA SER A 3 -12.02 8.00 5.62
C SER A 3 -12.88 8.80 6.63
N PHE A 4 -12.37 9.09 7.82
CA PHE A 4 -13.04 9.99 8.78
C PHE A 4 -13.16 11.42 8.25
N LEU A 5 -12.07 11.96 7.67
CA LEU A 5 -12.05 13.33 7.16
C LEU A 5 -12.90 13.52 5.89
N LEU A 6 -12.86 12.55 4.97
CA LEU A 6 -13.48 12.67 3.63
C LEU A 6 -14.89 12.07 3.58
N LEU A 7 -15.12 10.96 4.28
CA LEU A 7 -16.38 10.22 4.24
C LEU A 7 -17.24 10.46 5.48
N LYS A 8 -16.73 11.23 6.48
CA LYS A 8 -17.37 11.48 7.78
C LYS A 8 -17.73 10.17 8.52
N GLU A 9 -17.00 9.10 8.24
CA GLU A 9 -17.15 7.84 8.96
C GLU A 9 -16.70 8.02 10.41
N LYS A 10 -17.56 7.66 11.37
CA LYS A 10 -17.25 7.83 12.81
C LYS A 10 -16.13 6.85 13.21
N LEU A 11 -15.01 7.39 13.64
CA LEU A 11 -13.93 6.64 14.28
C LEU A 11 -14.25 6.49 15.76
N LYS A 12 -14.26 5.25 16.25
CA LYS A 12 -14.32 4.99 17.71
C LYS A 12 -12.95 5.36 18.32
N PRO A 13 -12.91 5.89 19.57
CA PRO A 13 -11.63 6.22 20.23
C PRO A 13 -10.66 5.04 20.27
N ALA A 14 -11.16 3.84 20.49
CA ALA A 14 -10.36 2.61 20.45
C ALA A 14 -9.65 2.39 19.09
N GLN A 15 -10.34 2.64 17.98
CA GLN A 15 -9.75 2.54 16.64
C GLN A 15 -8.65 3.58 16.41
N ALA A 16 -8.81 4.80 16.93
CA ALA A 16 -7.78 5.84 16.86
C ALA A 16 -6.51 5.41 17.62
N VAL A 17 -6.67 4.83 18.80
CA VAL A 17 -5.55 4.28 19.60
C VAL A 17 -4.89 3.12 18.87
N ALA A 18 -5.64 2.19 18.28
CA ALA A 18 -5.08 1.07 17.51
C ALA A 18 -4.26 1.56 16.31
N ILE A 19 -4.73 2.60 15.59
CA ILE A 19 -4.00 3.20 14.47
C ILE A 19 -2.67 3.80 14.96
N LEU A 20 -2.66 4.50 16.09
CA LEU A 20 -1.44 5.09 16.66
C LEU A 20 -0.44 4.01 17.09
N ILE A 21 -0.91 2.93 17.71
CA ILE A 21 -0.06 1.81 18.11
C ILE A 21 0.50 1.08 16.87
N ALA A 22 -0.33 0.85 15.85
CA ALA A 22 0.12 0.24 14.58
C ALA A 22 1.16 1.13 13.87
N PHE A 23 0.96 2.46 13.89
CA PHE A 23 1.96 3.40 13.39
C PHE A 23 3.26 3.32 14.19
N GLY A 24 3.19 3.23 15.53
CA GLY A 24 4.36 2.95 16.37
C GLY A 24 5.05 1.64 16.00
N GLY A 25 4.28 0.57 15.69
CA GLY A 25 4.80 -0.69 15.19
C GLY A 25 5.59 -0.54 13.88
N SER A 26 5.14 0.32 12.97
CA SER A 26 5.85 0.57 11.72
C SER A 26 7.22 1.25 11.94
N LEU A 27 7.37 2.05 12.99
CA LEU A 27 8.66 2.66 13.35
C LEU A 27 9.70 1.62 13.77
N PHE A 28 9.29 0.50 14.38
CA PHE A 28 10.20 -0.62 14.69
C PHE A 28 10.73 -1.30 13.42
N ILE A 29 9.95 -1.28 12.34
CA ILE A 29 10.36 -1.85 11.05
C ILE A 29 11.29 -0.87 10.33
N ILE A 30 10.93 0.41 10.28
CA ILE A 30 11.67 1.47 9.57
C ILE A 30 12.96 1.84 10.28
N LYS A 31 13.00 1.77 11.64
CA LYS A 31 14.15 2.13 12.48
C LYS A 31 14.78 3.49 12.11
N PRO A 32 14.03 4.58 12.20
CA PRO A 32 14.55 5.88 11.83
C PRO A 32 15.69 6.26 12.77
N THR A 33 16.93 6.22 12.28
CA THR A 33 18.13 6.64 12.99
C THR A 33 18.70 7.88 12.29
N PHE A 34 18.99 8.93 13.03
CA PHE A 34 19.51 10.18 12.47
C PHE A 34 20.87 10.06 11.78
N THR A 35 21.57 8.96 12.02
CA THR A 35 22.88 8.62 11.42
C THR A 35 22.74 7.75 10.17
N ASN A 36 21.55 7.33 9.81
CA ASN A 36 21.34 6.38 8.73
C ASN A 36 20.90 7.11 7.45
N MET A 37 21.58 6.86 6.33
CA MET A 37 21.24 7.40 5.01
C MET A 37 19.85 6.92 4.51
N GLU A 38 19.20 6.02 5.24
CA GLU A 38 17.87 5.49 4.95
C GLU A 38 16.71 6.38 5.42
N LEU A 39 17.00 7.54 6.05
CA LEU A 39 15.94 8.46 6.50
C LEU A 39 15.14 9.02 5.32
N VAL A 40 15.82 9.41 4.25
CA VAL A 40 15.17 10.00 3.06
C VAL A 40 14.29 8.97 2.34
N PRO A 41 14.76 7.74 2.02
CA PRO A 41 13.90 6.69 1.49
C PRO A 41 12.70 6.36 2.39
N SER A 42 12.90 6.34 3.71
CA SER A 42 11.83 6.07 4.68
C SER A 42 10.75 7.16 4.68
N LEU A 43 11.15 8.43 4.59
CA LEU A 43 10.22 9.56 4.47
C LEU A 43 9.45 9.52 3.15
N ILE A 44 10.12 9.18 2.04
CA ILE A 44 9.46 8.99 0.74
C ILE A 44 8.43 7.87 0.83
N GLY A 45 8.77 6.73 1.45
CA GLY A 45 7.86 5.63 1.69
C GLY A 45 6.65 6.03 2.54
N LEU A 46 6.87 6.81 3.60
CA LEU A 46 5.81 7.33 4.44
C LEU A 46 4.86 8.26 3.66
N CYS A 47 5.41 9.17 2.86
CA CYS A 47 4.62 10.02 1.97
C CYS A 47 3.81 9.18 0.97
N GLY A 48 4.41 8.14 0.38
CA GLY A 48 3.72 7.20 -0.49
C GLY A 48 2.54 6.51 0.20
N GLY A 49 2.73 6.05 1.44
CA GLY A 49 1.66 5.45 2.26
C GLY A 49 0.52 6.42 2.56
N ILE A 50 0.84 7.67 2.87
CA ILE A 50 -0.16 8.73 3.06
C ILE A 50 -0.97 8.97 1.78
N CYS A 51 -0.29 9.10 0.64
CA CYS A 51 -0.96 9.28 -0.66
C CYS A 51 -1.85 8.07 -1.02
N ALA A 52 -1.39 6.85 -0.76
CA ALA A 52 -2.18 5.63 -0.96
C ALA A 52 -3.45 5.63 -0.09
N GLY A 53 -3.32 6.00 1.18
CA GLY A 53 -4.47 6.11 2.09
C GLY A 53 -5.51 7.13 1.62
N ILE A 54 -5.08 8.27 1.07
CA ILE A 54 -5.96 9.26 0.45
C ILE A 54 -6.63 8.65 -0.79
N ALA A 55 -5.86 8.00 -1.66
CA ALA A 55 -6.36 7.40 -2.88
C ALA A 55 -7.45 6.35 -2.59
N TYR A 56 -7.26 5.47 -1.62
CA TYR A 56 -8.27 4.47 -1.23
C TYR A 56 -9.54 5.11 -0.65
N ALA A 57 -9.41 6.19 0.13
CA ALA A 57 -10.58 6.94 0.59
C ALA A 57 -11.35 7.55 -0.58
N MET A 58 -10.66 8.05 -1.62
CA MET A 58 -11.28 8.55 -2.84
C MET A 58 -11.95 7.44 -3.67
N VAL A 59 -11.32 6.26 -3.79
CA VAL A 59 -11.94 5.08 -4.43
C VAL A 59 -13.26 4.74 -3.74
N ARG A 60 -13.28 4.72 -2.41
CA ARG A 60 -14.50 4.49 -1.63
C ARG A 60 -15.57 5.54 -1.91
N LEU A 61 -15.19 6.82 -1.92
CA LEU A 61 -16.10 7.93 -2.20
C LEU A 61 -16.71 7.82 -3.61
N LEU A 62 -15.91 7.48 -4.61
CA LEU A 62 -16.35 7.28 -5.98
C LEU A 62 -17.32 6.09 -6.08
N GLY A 63 -17.06 5.00 -5.36
CA GLY A 63 -17.96 3.85 -5.28
C GLY A 63 -19.31 4.23 -4.67
N GLN A 64 -19.34 5.01 -3.59
CA GLN A 64 -20.58 5.52 -2.99
C GLN A 64 -21.35 6.47 -3.91
N ARG A 65 -20.68 7.14 -4.83
CA ARG A 65 -21.29 7.99 -5.86
C ARG A 65 -21.75 7.23 -7.10
N GLY A 66 -21.69 5.90 -7.10
CA GLY A 66 -22.15 5.05 -8.19
C GLY A 66 -21.21 5.00 -9.40
N GLN A 67 -19.96 5.48 -9.27
CA GLN A 67 -18.99 5.35 -10.36
C GLN A 67 -18.61 3.89 -10.57
N LYS A 68 -18.39 3.49 -11.82
CA LYS A 68 -17.97 2.11 -12.15
C LYS A 68 -16.51 1.89 -11.74
N GLY A 69 -16.22 0.83 -10.97
CA GLY A 69 -14.86 0.50 -10.52
C GLY A 69 -13.87 0.35 -11.68
N ALA A 70 -14.29 -0.25 -12.80
CA ALA A 70 -13.46 -0.36 -13.99
C ALA A 70 -13.02 1.01 -14.54
N SER A 71 -13.90 2.02 -14.52
CA SER A 71 -13.56 3.37 -14.95
C SER A 71 -12.52 4.01 -14.03
N VAL A 72 -12.64 3.81 -12.72
CA VAL A 72 -11.68 4.32 -11.74
C VAL A 72 -10.29 3.69 -11.96
N VAL A 73 -10.23 2.37 -12.16
CA VAL A 73 -8.97 1.68 -12.47
C VAL A 73 -8.39 2.17 -13.79
N LEU A 74 -9.21 2.37 -14.83
CA LEU A 74 -8.76 2.86 -16.13
C LEU A 74 -8.12 4.26 -16.01
N PHE A 75 -8.81 5.19 -15.33
CA PHE A 75 -8.26 6.55 -15.12
C PHE A 75 -6.97 6.54 -14.30
N PHE A 76 -6.92 5.76 -13.23
CA PHE A 76 -5.73 5.62 -12.41
C PHE A 76 -4.55 5.06 -13.21
N SER A 77 -4.77 3.96 -13.93
CA SER A 77 -3.72 3.32 -14.74
C SER A 77 -3.30 4.20 -15.93
N GLY A 78 -4.27 4.81 -16.61
CA GLY A 78 -4.01 5.72 -17.72
C GLY A 78 -3.20 6.95 -17.29
N PHE A 79 -3.57 7.57 -16.18
CA PHE A 79 -2.81 8.69 -15.61
C PHE A 79 -1.39 8.26 -15.25
N SER A 80 -1.23 7.10 -14.60
CA SER A 80 0.10 6.56 -14.26
C SER A 80 0.95 6.33 -15.51
N CYS A 81 0.36 5.77 -16.58
CA CYS A 81 1.06 5.60 -17.85
C CYS A 81 1.51 6.94 -18.44
N VAL A 82 0.64 7.96 -18.46
CA VAL A 82 0.98 9.28 -19.00
C VAL A 82 2.11 9.94 -18.21
N VAL A 83 2.11 9.81 -16.87
CA VAL A 83 3.15 10.40 -16.00
C VAL A 83 4.48 9.67 -16.14
N THR A 84 4.47 8.35 -16.31
CA THR A 84 5.70 7.56 -16.39
C THR A 84 6.29 7.48 -17.79
N LEU A 85 5.48 7.69 -18.83
CA LEU A 85 5.91 7.62 -20.24
C LEU A 85 7.08 8.54 -20.57
N PRO A 86 7.13 9.83 -20.19
CA PRO A 86 8.26 10.70 -20.48
C PRO A 86 9.58 10.18 -19.91
N TYR A 87 9.54 9.66 -18.67
CA TYR A 87 10.72 9.07 -18.05
C TYR A 87 11.18 7.82 -18.80
N LEU A 88 10.24 6.95 -19.19
CA LEU A 88 10.55 5.75 -19.96
C LEU A 88 11.20 6.07 -21.33
N ILE A 89 10.75 7.15 -22.00
CA ILE A 89 11.32 7.58 -23.28
C ILE A 89 12.73 8.16 -23.08
N TRP A 90 12.92 8.94 -21.99
CA TRP A 90 14.21 9.62 -21.75
C TRP A 90 15.31 8.66 -21.30
N ASP A 91 14.98 7.70 -20.47
CA ASP A 91 15.92 6.77 -19.83
C ASP A 91 15.62 5.31 -20.23
N PHE A 92 15.39 5.09 -21.52
CA PHE A 92 15.08 3.75 -22.02
C PHE A 92 16.33 2.86 -22.06
N HIS A 93 16.26 1.76 -21.32
CA HIS A 93 17.26 0.70 -21.37
C HIS A 93 16.72 -0.52 -22.10
N PRO A 94 17.47 -1.09 -23.08
CA PRO A 94 17.03 -2.30 -23.77
C PRO A 94 16.90 -3.46 -22.77
N MET A 95 15.77 -4.13 -22.82
CA MET A 95 15.43 -5.22 -21.90
C MET A 95 15.59 -6.57 -22.62
N THR A 96 16.05 -7.58 -21.88
CA THR A 96 16.04 -8.97 -22.34
C THR A 96 14.61 -9.52 -22.39
N MET A 97 14.37 -10.56 -23.19
CA MET A 97 13.06 -11.18 -23.27
C MET A 97 12.53 -11.67 -21.90
N LEU A 98 13.43 -12.17 -21.05
CA LEU A 98 13.07 -12.60 -19.70
C LEU A 98 12.60 -11.42 -18.84
N GLN A 99 13.28 -10.27 -18.90
CA GLN A 99 12.88 -9.06 -18.19
C GLN A 99 11.51 -8.55 -18.67
N VAL A 100 11.26 -8.56 -19.98
CA VAL A 100 9.93 -8.19 -20.51
C VAL A 100 8.85 -9.12 -20.02
N LEU A 101 9.07 -10.44 -20.05
CA LEU A 101 8.07 -11.40 -19.55
C LEU A 101 7.81 -11.25 -18.05
N THR A 102 8.85 -11.02 -17.24
CA THR A 102 8.67 -10.79 -15.80
C THR A 102 7.92 -9.50 -15.52
N LEU A 103 8.18 -8.41 -16.26
CA LEU A 103 7.45 -7.16 -16.14
C LEU A 103 5.98 -7.30 -16.56
N LEU A 104 5.71 -8.03 -17.63
CA LEU A 104 4.33 -8.34 -18.04
C LEU A 104 3.60 -9.14 -16.97
N GLY A 105 4.25 -10.16 -16.40
CA GLY A 105 3.71 -10.95 -15.30
C GLY A 105 3.41 -10.10 -14.07
N ALA A 106 4.33 -9.22 -13.70
CA ALA A 106 4.14 -8.25 -12.60
C ALA A 106 2.98 -7.29 -12.89
N GLY A 107 2.88 -6.79 -14.13
CA GLY A 107 1.78 -5.93 -14.56
C GLY A 107 0.42 -6.61 -14.49
N LEU A 108 0.32 -7.88 -14.91
CA LEU A 108 -0.92 -8.66 -14.79
C LEU A 108 -1.31 -8.91 -13.33
N ALA A 109 -0.35 -9.26 -12.47
CA ALA A 109 -0.58 -9.44 -11.04
C ALA A 109 -1.03 -8.12 -10.38
N ALA A 110 -0.38 -7.00 -10.72
CA ALA A 110 -0.75 -5.67 -10.23
C ALA A 110 -2.15 -5.26 -10.69
N ALA A 111 -2.53 -5.54 -11.95
CA ALA A 111 -3.88 -5.28 -12.46
C ALA A 111 -4.92 -6.09 -11.69
N GLY A 112 -4.69 -7.38 -11.48
CA GLY A 112 -5.56 -8.23 -10.67
C GLY A 112 -5.74 -7.70 -9.25
N GLY A 113 -4.65 -7.33 -8.59
CA GLY A 113 -4.66 -6.70 -7.27
C GLY A 113 -5.45 -5.39 -7.26
N GLN A 114 -5.23 -4.53 -8.25
CA GLN A 114 -5.91 -3.23 -8.34
C GLN A 114 -7.42 -3.38 -8.52
N PHE A 115 -7.87 -4.29 -9.37
CA PHE A 115 -9.31 -4.58 -9.53
C PHE A 115 -9.91 -5.15 -8.25
N SER A 116 -9.21 -6.08 -7.59
CA SER A 116 -9.67 -6.71 -6.35
C SER A 116 -9.81 -5.70 -5.22
N ILE A 117 -8.80 -4.85 -4.99
CA ILE A 117 -8.86 -3.84 -3.94
C ILE A 117 -9.90 -2.76 -4.24
N THR A 118 -10.06 -2.35 -5.49
CA THR A 118 -11.12 -1.41 -5.90
C THR A 118 -12.49 -2.00 -5.61
N ALA A 119 -12.73 -3.27 -5.95
CA ALA A 119 -13.98 -3.96 -5.66
C ALA A 119 -14.22 -4.07 -4.14
N ALA A 120 -13.19 -4.38 -3.35
CA ALA A 120 -13.30 -4.44 -1.89
C ALA A 120 -13.77 -3.09 -1.31
N TYR A 121 -13.12 -1.98 -1.67
CA TYR A 121 -13.52 -0.64 -1.19
C TYR A 121 -14.90 -0.18 -1.68
N TYR A 122 -15.42 -0.77 -2.75
CA TYR A 122 -16.79 -0.50 -3.20
C TYR A 122 -17.84 -1.20 -2.35
N HIS A 123 -17.53 -2.40 -1.84
CA HIS A 123 -18.50 -3.24 -1.13
C HIS A 123 -18.44 -3.09 0.38
N ALA A 124 -17.30 -2.67 0.96
CA ALA A 124 -17.15 -2.60 2.40
C ALA A 124 -16.48 -1.28 2.86
N PRO A 125 -16.74 -0.84 4.09
CA PRO A 125 -16.08 0.33 4.67
C PRO A 125 -14.57 0.12 4.82
N ALA A 126 -13.81 1.21 4.67
CA ALA A 126 -12.35 1.17 4.72
C ALA A 126 -11.79 0.52 6.01
N LYS A 127 -12.51 0.66 7.13
CA LYS A 127 -12.13 0.06 8.42
C LYS A 127 -12.15 -1.48 8.42
N GLU A 128 -13.01 -2.09 7.62
CA GLU A 128 -13.10 -3.55 7.49
C GLU A 128 -12.06 -4.09 6.52
N ILE A 129 -11.76 -3.33 5.46
CA ILE A 129 -10.79 -3.72 4.43
C ILE A 129 -9.37 -3.59 4.95
N SER A 130 -9.07 -2.54 5.74
CA SER A 130 -7.71 -2.30 6.24
C SER A 130 -7.12 -3.46 7.05
N ILE A 131 -7.95 -4.31 7.65
CA ILE A 131 -7.51 -5.54 8.30
C ILE A 131 -6.82 -6.47 7.29
N TYR A 132 -7.42 -6.61 6.11
CA TYR A 132 -6.87 -7.46 5.04
C TYR A 132 -5.65 -6.84 4.38
N ASP A 133 -5.56 -5.51 4.31
CA ASP A 133 -4.37 -4.81 3.80
C ASP A 133 -3.11 -5.16 4.60
N TYR A 134 -3.24 -5.45 5.89
CA TYR A 134 -2.10 -5.89 6.71
C TYR A 134 -1.55 -7.26 6.31
N SER A 135 -2.34 -8.10 5.63
CA SER A 135 -1.82 -9.37 5.07
C SER A 135 -0.66 -9.15 4.10
N GLN A 136 -0.63 -7.99 3.43
CA GLN A 136 0.47 -7.59 2.54
C GLN A 136 1.83 -7.60 3.26
N ILE A 137 1.87 -7.22 4.54
CA ILE A 137 3.10 -7.22 5.34
C ILE A 137 3.63 -8.65 5.50
N ILE A 138 2.73 -9.61 5.77
CA ILE A 138 3.10 -11.02 5.93
C ILE A 138 3.60 -11.59 4.60
N PHE A 139 2.86 -11.37 3.51
CA PHE A 139 3.27 -11.82 2.18
C PHE A 139 4.59 -11.19 1.74
N SER A 140 4.79 -9.90 1.99
CA SER A 140 6.04 -9.19 1.69
C SER A 140 7.22 -9.76 2.47
N ALA A 141 7.05 -10.05 3.77
CA ALA A 141 8.09 -10.64 4.59
C ALA A 141 8.45 -12.06 4.12
N VAL A 142 7.46 -12.90 3.81
CA VAL A 142 7.66 -14.26 3.30
C VAL A 142 8.36 -14.24 1.94
N LEU A 143 7.89 -13.41 1.01
CA LEU A 143 8.52 -13.29 -0.31
C LEU A 143 9.93 -12.70 -0.24
N GLY A 144 10.15 -11.71 0.64
CA GLY A 144 11.47 -11.15 0.90
C GLY A 144 12.45 -12.21 1.41
N PHE A 145 11.99 -13.09 2.31
CA PHE A 145 12.79 -14.22 2.77
C PHE A 145 13.06 -15.25 1.67
N VAL A 146 12.02 -15.69 0.94
CA VAL A 146 12.14 -16.75 -0.06
C VAL A 146 12.95 -16.31 -1.28
N LEU A 147 12.71 -15.09 -1.79
CA LEU A 147 13.31 -14.62 -3.04
C LEU A 147 14.66 -13.92 -2.83
N PHE A 148 14.80 -13.20 -1.73
CA PHE A 148 15.95 -12.33 -1.47
C PHE A 148 16.78 -12.74 -0.25
N GLN A 149 16.43 -13.85 0.44
CA GLN A 149 17.09 -14.33 1.66
C GLN A 149 17.12 -13.24 2.77
N GLN A 150 16.18 -12.31 2.77
CA GLN A 150 16.07 -11.25 3.75
C GLN A 150 15.47 -11.80 5.04
N ILE A 151 16.28 -11.90 6.08
CA ILE A 151 15.83 -12.35 7.41
C ILE A 151 15.42 -11.11 8.21
N PRO A 152 14.13 -10.98 8.59
CA PRO A 152 13.69 -9.90 9.46
C PRO A 152 14.43 -9.97 10.80
N ASP A 153 14.95 -8.86 11.27
CA ASP A 153 15.54 -8.80 12.59
C ASP A 153 14.45 -8.76 13.70
N ARG A 154 14.89 -8.87 14.95
CA ARG A 154 13.99 -8.95 16.11
C ARG A 154 13.04 -7.76 16.23
N TYR A 155 13.51 -6.57 15.89
CA TYR A 155 12.68 -5.35 15.94
C TYR A 155 11.64 -5.32 14.84
N SER A 156 11.99 -5.75 13.63
CA SER A 156 11.05 -5.89 12.51
C SER A 156 9.95 -6.91 12.83
N VAL A 157 10.32 -8.06 13.41
CA VAL A 157 9.35 -9.07 13.86
C VAL A 157 8.40 -8.50 14.92
N LEU A 158 8.94 -7.75 15.90
CA LEU A 158 8.10 -7.07 16.91
C LEU A 158 7.13 -6.08 16.25
N GLY A 159 7.60 -5.28 15.29
CA GLY A 159 6.75 -4.38 14.51
C GLY A 159 5.63 -5.10 13.77
N TYR A 160 5.92 -6.22 13.12
CA TYR A 160 4.91 -7.05 12.44
C TYR A 160 3.85 -7.58 13.41
N VAL A 161 4.27 -8.07 14.57
CA VAL A 161 3.34 -8.58 15.60
C VAL A 161 2.43 -7.45 16.12
N ILE A 162 2.98 -6.27 16.40
CA ILE A 162 2.20 -5.11 16.86
C ILE A 162 1.17 -4.71 15.82
N ILE A 163 1.58 -4.58 14.55
CA ILE A 163 0.68 -4.18 13.47
C ILE A 163 -0.43 -5.21 13.29
N CYS A 164 -0.10 -6.50 13.22
CA CYS A 164 -1.09 -7.57 13.06
C CYS A 164 -2.06 -7.64 14.26
N ALA A 165 -1.56 -7.48 15.49
CA ALA A 165 -2.40 -7.48 16.68
C ALA A 165 -3.41 -6.32 16.67
N MET A 166 -2.97 -5.12 16.27
CA MET A 166 -3.85 -3.95 16.18
C MET A 166 -4.82 -4.01 15.01
N ALA A 167 -4.49 -4.75 13.96
CA ALA A 167 -5.38 -4.99 12.84
C ALA A 167 -6.54 -5.92 13.21
N LEU A 168 -6.28 -6.91 14.07
CA LEU A 168 -7.28 -7.91 14.49
C LEU A 168 -8.15 -7.45 15.67
N TRP A 169 -7.79 -6.35 16.32
CA TRP A 169 -8.51 -5.78 17.47
C TRP A 169 -9.55 -4.75 17.05
#